data_eadf7ab2e80ad2ebaede48a5a500ab77
#
_entry.id   eadf7ab2e80ad2ebaede48a5a500ab77
#
_cell.length_a   1.000
_cell.length_b   1.000
_cell.length_c   1.000
_cell.angle_alpha   90.00
_cell.angle_beta   90.00
_cell.angle_gamma   90.00
#
_symmetry.space_group_name_H-M   'P 1'
#
loop_
_entity.id
_entity.type
_entity.pdbx_description
1 polymer ?
#
loop_
_entity_poly.entity_id
_entity_poly.type
_entity_poly.pdbx_seq_one_letter_code
_entity_poly.pdbx_strand_id
1 'polypeptide(L)'
;MRIGLINVNGATPINELIQQVVQADKDGFDHFWFAHLPFNGYDALMSVSMAGQQTNRIELGTAVVPTYPRHPLILAQQALTTQVLAGGRLALGMGVSHKPVVENAMGLSYHRPAQQMREYLSIVRTLINDGQVDFNGELFNVKGVLDVPGSSPFPILVAALGPLMLRIAGELGDGTITWMVGQKTLESHIVPRINAAAESAGRPQPRVCVALPIAVTDDLAAAREYVARVYKRYGELTNYRRVLDIEGVAGPADVAVLGNEEQVERHLHALAEAGMTDFLAAICPIGDDPAASVARTWAFLKSLKRKT
;
A
#
# COMPACT_ATOMS: atom_id res chain seq x y z
N MET A 1 16.60 -0.33 -2.62
CA MET A 1 15.18 -0.74 -2.71
C MET A 1 14.85 -1.66 -1.54
N ARG A 2 13.79 -1.36 -0.79
CA ARG A 2 13.27 -2.26 0.26
C ARG A 2 12.32 -3.29 -0.37
N ILE A 3 12.33 -4.51 0.10
CA ILE A 3 11.49 -5.59 -0.42
C ILE A 3 10.65 -6.17 0.71
N GLY A 4 9.36 -6.22 0.49
CA GLY A 4 8.40 -6.84 1.40
C GLY A 4 7.23 -7.47 0.67
N LEU A 5 6.26 -7.88 1.43
CA LEU A 5 5.10 -8.64 0.95
C LEU A 5 3.82 -7.85 1.19
N ILE A 6 2.80 -8.15 0.41
CA ILE A 6 1.45 -7.65 0.64
C ILE A 6 0.45 -8.81 0.56
N ASN A 7 -0.40 -8.92 1.56
CA ASN A 7 -1.56 -9.80 1.48
C ASN A 7 -2.71 -9.07 0.78
N VAL A 8 -3.09 -9.56 -0.39
CA VAL A 8 -4.26 -9.11 -1.17
C VAL A 8 -5.35 -10.19 -1.24
N ASN A 9 -5.15 -11.33 -0.57
CA ASN A 9 -6.09 -12.44 -0.54
C ASN A 9 -6.86 -12.46 0.79
N GLY A 10 -8.15 -12.12 0.75
CA GLY A 10 -9.01 -12.12 1.92
C GLY A 10 -9.45 -13.52 2.40
N ALA A 11 -9.13 -14.58 1.66
CA ALA A 11 -9.56 -15.94 1.99
C ALA A 11 -8.59 -16.70 2.92
N THR A 12 -7.35 -16.20 3.12
CA THR A 12 -6.38 -16.82 4.02
C THR A 12 -6.86 -16.71 5.47
N PRO A 13 -6.98 -17.82 6.24
CA PRO A 13 -7.33 -17.75 7.66
C PRO A 13 -6.37 -16.84 8.45
N ILE A 14 -6.91 -16.06 9.39
CA ILE A 14 -6.11 -15.02 10.09
C ILE A 14 -4.85 -15.60 10.76
N ASN A 15 -4.94 -16.76 11.39
CA ASN A 15 -3.78 -17.36 12.06
C ASN A 15 -2.68 -17.76 11.06
N GLU A 16 -3.07 -18.27 9.88
CA GLU A 16 -2.12 -18.59 8.81
C GLU A 16 -1.48 -17.33 8.25
N LEU A 17 -2.27 -16.28 8.04
CA LEU A 17 -1.77 -14.99 7.60
C LEU A 17 -0.74 -14.41 8.59
N ILE A 18 -1.03 -14.45 9.90
CA ILE A 18 -0.09 -13.99 10.90
C ILE A 18 1.18 -14.85 10.93
N GLN A 19 1.09 -16.16 10.75
CA GLN A 19 2.27 -17.02 10.63
C GLN A 19 3.12 -16.70 9.38
N GLN A 20 2.50 -16.31 8.27
CA GLN A 20 3.25 -15.80 7.10
C GLN A 20 4.03 -14.53 7.43
N VAL A 21 3.46 -13.61 8.21
CA VAL A 21 4.17 -12.40 8.67
C VAL A 21 5.33 -12.74 9.58
N VAL A 22 5.14 -13.65 10.53
CA VAL A 22 6.21 -14.15 11.41
C VAL A 22 7.33 -14.79 10.60
N GLN A 23 6.98 -15.57 9.57
CA GLN A 23 7.99 -16.15 8.68
C GLN A 23 8.71 -15.09 7.85
N ALA A 24 8.00 -14.06 7.35
CA ALA A 24 8.60 -12.94 6.64
C ALA A 24 9.58 -12.15 7.51
N ASP A 25 9.26 -11.94 8.79
CA ASP A 25 10.16 -11.31 9.76
C ASP A 25 11.46 -12.12 9.95
N LYS A 26 11.34 -13.45 10.16
CA LYS A 26 12.48 -14.38 10.28
C LYS A 26 13.33 -14.45 9.02
N ASP A 27 12.71 -14.34 7.84
CA ASP A 27 13.37 -14.42 6.55
C ASP A 27 14.06 -13.11 6.12
N GLY A 28 13.87 -12.03 6.90
CA GLY A 28 14.58 -10.77 6.69
C GLY A 28 13.88 -9.79 5.75
N PHE A 29 12.62 -9.99 5.40
CA PHE A 29 11.85 -8.99 4.64
C PHE A 29 11.76 -7.68 5.39
N ASP A 30 11.74 -6.55 4.65
CA ASP A 30 11.73 -5.22 5.25
C ASP A 30 10.37 -4.83 5.82
N HIS A 31 9.29 -5.25 5.15
CA HIS A 31 7.92 -4.89 5.51
C HIS A 31 6.92 -5.94 5.08
N PHE A 32 5.76 -5.94 5.75
CA PHE A 32 4.57 -6.69 5.35
C PHE A 32 3.33 -5.80 5.40
N TRP A 33 2.52 -5.82 4.32
CA TRP A 33 1.37 -4.95 4.16
C TRP A 33 0.06 -5.73 4.11
N PHE A 34 -0.96 -5.17 4.76
CA PHE A 34 -2.29 -5.73 4.79
C PHE A 34 -3.23 -4.88 3.93
N ALA A 35 -3.77 -5.45 2.86
CA ALA A 35 -4.82 -4.81 2.10
C ALA A 35 -6.11 -4.74 2.93
N HIS A 36 -6.74 -3.57 2.98
CA HIS A 36 -8.03 -3.39 3.61
C HIS A 36 -9.14 -3.49 2.55
N LEU A 37 -9.66 -4.70 2.35
CA LEU A 37 -10.70 -4.98 1.37
C LEU A 37 -12.08 -4.86 2.03
N PRO A 38 -12.96 -3.94 1.61
CA PRO A 38 -14.21 -3.62 2.33
C PRO A 38 -15.18 -4.78 2.51
N PHE A 39 -15.09 -5.79 1.64
CA PHE A 39 -16.05 -6.92 1.62
C PHE A 39 -15.39 -8.29 1.70
N ASN A 40 -14.07 -8.33 1.75
CA ASN A 40 -13.35 -9.59 1.73
C ASN A 40 -12.03 -9.45 2.49
N GLY A 41 -11.92 -10.15 3.59
CA GLY A 41 -10.74 -10.15 4.43
C GLY A 41 -10.92 -9.42 5.76
N TYR A 42 -9.80 -9.21 6.42
CA TYR A 42 -9.73 -8.67 7.77
C TYR A 42 -9.50 -7.15 7.77
N ASP A 43 -9.85 -6.49 8.87
CA ASP A 43 -9.45 -5.11 9.12
C ASP A 43 -7.92 -5.04 9.20
N ALA A 44 -7.32 -4.14 8.42
CA ALA A 44 -5.87 -4.06 8.28
C ALA A 44 -5.18 -3.62 9.57
N LEU A 45 -5.76 -2.67 10.35
CA LEU A 45 -5.17 -2.22 11.62
C LEU A 45 -5.21 -3.30 12.69
N MET A 46 -6.31 -4.08 12.74
CA MET A 46 -6.39 -5.23 13.64
C MET A 46 -5.37 -6.30 13.26
N SER A 47 -5.20 -6.57 11.96
CA SER A 47 -4.20 -7.54 11.45
C SER A 47 -2.77 -7.09 11.77
N VAL A 48 -2.46 -5.80 11.57
CA VAL A 48 -1.18 -5.21 11.99
C VAL A 48 -0.95 -5.37 13.48
N SER A 49 -1.97 -5.11 14.32
CA SER A 49 -1.85 -5.25 15.76
C SER A 49 -1.54 -6.69 16.18
N MET A 50 -2.22 -7.68 15.57
CA MET A 50 -1.95 -9.10 15.85
C MET A 50 -0.55 -9.52 15.40
N ALA A 51 -0.12 -9.10 14.20
CA ALA A 51 1.21 -9.40 13.67
C ALA A 51 2.31 -8.71 14.50
N GLY A 52 2.06 -7.48 14.93
CA GLY A 52 2.99 -6.70 15.74
C GLY A 52 3.38 -7.37 17.05
N GLN A 53 2.44 -8.05 17.69
CA GLN A 53 2.67 -8.80 18.93
C GLN A 53 3.50 -10.10 18.73
N GLN A 54 3.64 -10.57 17.49
CA GLN A 54 4.34 -11.83 17.16
C GLN A 54 5.61 -11.62 16.33
N THR A 55 5.97 -10.37 16.04
CA THR A 55 7.16 -10.00 15.26
C THR A 55 7.99 -8.95 15.99
N ASN A 56 9.27 -8.79 15.61
CA ASN A 56 10.16 -7.90 16.35
C ASN A 56 10.88 -6.87 15.48
N ARG A 57 10.99 -7.08 14.16
CA ARG A 57 11.79 -6.25 13.26
C ARG A 57 11.01 -5.68 12.08
N ILE A 58 10.21 -6.50 11.44
CA ILE A 58 9.52 -6.17 10.18
C ILE A 58 8.59 -4.96 10.35
N GLU A 59 8.66 -3.99 9.44
CA GLU A 59 7.69 -2.91 9.37
C GLU A 59 6.32 -3.46 8.92
N LEU A 60 5.25 -3.02 9.55
CA LEU A 60 3.90 -3.49 9.30
C LEU A 60 3.04 -2.35 8.76
N GLY A 61 2.45 -2.55 7.58
CA GLY A 61 1.72 -1.51 6.91
C GLY A 61 0.28 -1.86 6.54
N THR A 62 -0.52 -0.83 6.30
CA THR A 62 -1.86 -0.95 5.74
C THR A 62 -1.90 -0.46 4.28
N ALA A 63 -2.55 -1.20 3.37
CA ALA A 63 -2.59 -0.88 1.94
C ALA A 63 -4.00 -1.04 1.33
N VAL A 64 -4.95 -0.16 1.60
CA VAL A 64 -4.90 1.02 2.45
C VAL A 64 -6.18 1.14 3.27
N VAL A 65 -6.14 1.78 4.43
CA VAL A 65 -7.34 2.03 5.23
C VAL A 65 -8.23 3.07 4.51
N PRO A 66 -9.53 2.78 4.27
CA PRO A 66 -10.44 3.75 3.65
C PRO A 66 -10.83 4.87 4.63
N THR A 67 -10.79 6.11 4.13
CA THR A 67 -11.03 7.31 4.96
C THR A 67 -12.52 7.63 5.14
N TYR A 68 -13.38 7.36 4.15
CA TYR A 68 -14.78 7.73 4.20
C TYR A 68 -15.59 7.13 5.37
N PRO A 69 -15.45 5.84 5.71
CA PRO A 69 -16.25 5.25 6.79
C PRO A 69 -15.71 5.55 8.19
N ARG A 70 -14.59 6.27 8.32
CA ARG A 70 -13.97 6.57 9.61
C ARG A 70 -13.78 8.06 9.81
N HIS A 71 -14.12 8.56 10.99
CA HIS A 71 -13.77 9.92 11.36
C HIS A 71 -12.24 10.03 11.57
N PRO A 72 -11.57 11.15 11.16
CA PRO A 72 -10.10 11.26 11.24
C PRO A 72 -9.55 11.13 12.67
N LEU A 73 -10.24 11.65 13.68
CA LEU A 73 -9.87 11.47 15.09
C LEU A 73 -9.89 9.99 15.50
N ILE A 74 -10.90 9.23 15.07
CA ILE A 74 -11.02 7.81 15.38
C ILE A 74 -9.92 7.01 14.68
N LEU A 75 -9.59 7.35 13.41
CA LEU A 75 -8.48 6.69 12.73
C LEU A 75 -7.14 7.00 13.41
N ALA A 76 -6.90 8.25 13.83
CA ALA A 76 -5.69 8.62 14.55
C ALA A 76 -5.56 7.81 15.85
N GLN A 77 -6.62 7.68 16.64
CA GLN A 77 -6.63 6.87 17.86
C GLN A 77 -6.34 5.39 17.59
N GLN A 78 -7.02 4.81 16.60
CA GLN A 78 -6.78 3.41 16.21
C GLN A 78 -5.35 3.18 15.74
N ALA A 79 -4.81 4.08 14.92
CA ALA A 79 -3.45 3.97 14.40
C ALA A 79 -2.38 4.15 15.50
N LEU A 80 -2.55 5.09 16.41
CA LEU A 80 -1.65 5.25 17.56
C LEU A 80 -1.67 4.01 18.49
N THR A 81 -2.85 3.45 18.72
CA THR A 81 -2.98 2.19 19.48
C THR A 81 -2.29 1.03 18.73
N THR A 82 -2.48 0.94 17.41
CA THR A 82 -1.81 -0.05 16.58
C THR A 82 -0.29 0.13 16.60
N GLN A 83 0.21 1.38 16.58
CA GLN A 83 1.64 1.69 16.70
C GLN A 83 2.25 1.14 17.99
N VAL A 84 1.57 1.33 19.10
CA VAL A 84 1.99 0.75 20.40
C VAL A 84 2.04 -0.78 20.32
N LEU A 85 0.98 -1.40 19.83
CA LEU A 85 0.90 -2.87 19.70
C LEU A 85 1.91 -3.43 18.70
N ALA A 86 2.27 -2.67 17.68
CA ALA A 86 3.30 -3.01 16.71
C ALA A 86 4.74 -2.69 17.19
N GLY A 87 4.91 -2.21 18.42
CA GLY A 87 6.22 -1.86 18.97
C GLY A 87 6.94 -0.78 18.14
N GLY A 88 6.22 0.24 17.67
CA GLY A 88 6.79 1.35 16.92
C GLY A 88 7.02 1.09 15.42
N ARG A 89 6.46 0.03 14.84
CA ARG A 89 6.75 -0.42 13.46
C ARG A 89 5.60 -0.27 12.47
N LEU A 90 4.58 0.55 12.79
CA LEU A 90 3.47 0.84 11.87
C LEU A 90 3.91 1.79 10.75
N ALA A 91 3.45 1.51 9.53
CA ALA A 91 3.35 2.46 8.42
C ALA A 91 1.88 2.55 7.99
N LEU A 92 1.24 3.70 8.19
CA LEU A 92 -0.17 3.88 7.89
C LEU A 92 -0.38 4.24 6.43
N GLY A 93 -0.88 3.30 5.63
CA GLY A 93 -1.42 3.61 4.31
C GLY A 93 -2.92 3.92 4.38
N MET A 94 -3.35 5.04 3.79
CA MET A 94 -4.73 5.48 3.75
C MET A 94 -5.16 5.90 2.35
N GLY A 95 -6.47 5.83 2.05
CA GLY A 95 -6.99 6.17 0.74
C GLY A 95 -8.49 6.44 0.72
N VAL A 96 -8.95 7.11 -0.33
CA VAL A 96 -10.37 7.48 -0.50
C VAL A 96 -11.27 6.35 -0.98
N SER A 97 -10.72 5.14 -1.19
CA SER A 97 -11.45 4.01 -1.77
C SER A 97 -11.95 4.31 -3.20
N HIS A 98 -12.95 3.59 -3.67
CA HIS A 98 -13.54 3.74 -4.99
C HIS A 98 -14.96 4.26 -4.91
N LYS A 99 -15.35 5.17 -5.80
CA LYS A 99 -16.68 5.77 -5.83
C LYS A 99 -17.80 4.74 -5.71
N PRO A 100 -17.85 3.64 -6.49
CA PRO A 100 -18.90 2.64 -6.36
C PRO A 100 -18.94 1.95 -4.99
N VAL A 101 -17.79 1.78 -4.33
CA VAL A 101 -17.72 1.19 -2.99
C VAL A 101 -18.28 2.15 -1.96
N VAL A 102 -17.86 3.41 -2.01
CA VAL A 102 -18.31 4.44 -1.04
C VAL A 102 -19.80 4.74 -1.20
N GLU A 103 -20.29 4.95 -2.43
CA GLU A 103 -21.68 5.33 -2.67
C GLU A 103 -22.65 4.14 -2.60
N ASN A 104 -22.36 3.05 -3.32
CA ASN A 104 -23.33 1.97 -3.45
C ASN A 104 -23.31 0.99 -2.28
N ALA A 105 -22.15 0.77 -1.69
CA ALA A 105 -22.02 -0.24 -0.66
C ALA A 105 -21.98 0.33 0.77
N MET A 106 -21.41 1.53 0.94
CA MET A 106 -21.35 2.18 2.25
C MET A 106 -22.48 3.22 2.44
N GLY A 107 -23.19 3.61 1.38
CA GLY A 107 -24.23 4.63 1.42
C GLY A 107 -23.72 6.04 1.75
N LEU A 108 -22.43 6.29 1.52
CA LEU A 108 -21.79 7.57 1.81
C LEU A 108 -21.59 8.38 0.53
N SER A 109 -21.53 9.71 0.64
CA SER A 109 -21.26 10.57 -0.51
C SER A 109 -19.79 10.59 -0.87
N TYR A 110 -19.44 10.26 -2.13
CA TYR A 110 -18.08 10.39 -2.69
C TYR A 110 -17.86 11.79 -3.27
N HIS A 111 -18.09 12.80 -2.42
CA HIS A 111 -17.97 14.20 -2.85
C HIS A 111 -16.57 14.73 -2.55
N ARG A 112 -15.98 15.48 -3.52
CA ARG A 112 -14.69 16.20 -3.38
C ARG A 112 -13.55 15.35 -2.77
N PRO A 113 -13.20 14.18 -3.32
CA PRO A 113 -12.28 13.23 -2.68
C PRO A 113 -10.87 13.80 -2.43
N ALA A 114 -10.39 14.74 -3.24
CA ALA A 114 -9.10 15.39 -3.01
C ALA A 114 -9.16 16.35 -1.81
N GLN A 115 -10.23 17.13 -1.66
CA GLN A 115 -10.43 18.00 -0.50
C GLN A 115 -10.62 17.18 0.77
N GLN A 116 -11.43 16.12 0.68
CA GLN A 116 -11.63 15.16 1.78
C GLN A 116 -10.31 14.59 2.25
N MET A 117 -9.46 14.11 1.35
CA MET A 117 -8.15 13.57 1.70
C MET A 117 -7.24 14.63 2.31
N ARG A 118 -7.22 15.85 1.76
CA ARG A 118 -6.40 16.95 2.28
C ARG A 118 -6.74 17.29 3.72
N GLU A 119 -8.00 17.54 4.01
CA GLU A 119 -8.46 17.88 5.37
C GLU A 119 -8.26 16.71 6.33
N TYR A 120 -8.63 15.52 5.89
CA TYR A 120 -8.50 14.30 6.66
C TYR A 120 -7.04 14.02 7.07
N LEU A 121 -6.13 14.07 6.11
CA LEU A 121 -4.69 13.83 6.32
C LEU A 121 -4.08 14.91 7.23
N SER A 122 -4.47 16.18 7.06
CA SER A 122 -4.05 17.28 7.93
C SER A 122 -4.43 17.00 9.38
N ILE A 123 -5.69 16.62 9.63
CA ILE A 123 -6.19 16.31 10.98
C ILE A 123 -5.44 15.10 11.58
N VAL A 124 -5.35 14.00 10.83
CA VAL A 124 -4.69 12.77 11.31
C VAL A 124 -3.22 13.03 11.63
N ARG A 125 -2.51 13.75 10.74
CA ARG A 125 -1.09 14.08 10.92
C ARG A 125 -0.86 14.95 12.17
N THR A 126 -1.69 16.00 12.34
CA THR A 126 -1.63 16.88 13.51
C THR A 126 -1.86 16.09 14.80
N LEU A 127 -2.89 15.23 14.85
CA LEU A 127 -3.16 14.38 16.03
C LEU A 127 -2.01 13.42 16.34
N ILE A 128 -1.38 12.83 15.33
CA ILE A 128 -0.26 11.89 15.51
C ILE A 128 1.00 12.58 16.01
N ASN A 129 1.29 13.79 15.50
CA ASN A 129 2.54 14.49 15.83
C ASN A 129 2.41 15.35 17.10
N ASP A 130 1.28 16.05 17.25
CA ASP A 130 1.12 17.09 18.25
C ASP A 130 0.17 16.68 19.39
N GLY A 131 -0.55 15.56 19.24
CA GLY A 131 -1.51 15.05 20.22
C GLY A 131 -2.77 15.91 20.38
N GLN A 132 -2.93 16.98 19.62
CA GLN A 132 -4.08 17.88 19.70
C GLN A 132 -4.39 18.49 18.34
N VAL A 133 -5.65 18.86 18.12
CA VAL A 133 -6.11 19.48 16.87
C VAL A 133 -7.20 20.51 17.15
N ASP A 134 -7.15 21.64 16.43
CA ASP A 134 -8.27 22.61 16.30
C ASP A 134 -8.35 22.97 14.80
N PHE A 135 -9.08 22.17 14.05
CA PHE A 135 -9.17 22.24 12.59
C PHE A 135 -10.59 22.66 12.18
N ASN A 136 -10.66 23.75 11.41
CA ASN A 136 -11.91 24.27 10.85
C ASN A 136 -11.75 24.27 9.31
N GLY A 137 -12.25 23.21 8.66
CA GLY A 137 -12.24 23.04 7.21
C GLY A 137 -13.65 23.16 6.59
N GLU A 138 -13.70 22.85 5.31
CA GLU A 138 -14.98 22.84 4.58
C GLU A 138 -15.77 21.53 4.80
N LEU A 139 -15.05 20.42 5.02
CA LEU A 139 -15.65 19.08 5.17
C LEU A 139 -15.53 18.55 6.59
N PHE A 140 -14.53 19.01 7.34
CA PHE A 140 -14.29 18.56 8.71
C PHE A 140 -14.10 19.77 9.64
N ASN A 141 -14.78 19.70 10.81
CA ASN A 141 -14.53 20.57 11.95
C ASN A 141 -14.19 19.67 13.13
N VAL A 142 -12.93 19.65 13.53
CA VAL A 142 -12.42 18.71 14.54
C VAL A 142 -11.59 19.47 15.57
N LYS A 143 -12.02 19.38 16.82
CA LYS A 143 -11.30 19.94 17.96
C LYS A 143 -11.16 18.89 19.05
N GLY A 144 -9.94 18.65 19.52
CA GLY A 144 -9.72 17.67 20.59
C GLY A 144 -8.26 17.45 20.91
N VAL A 145 -8.06 16.72 21.99
CA VAL A 145 -6.77 16.21 22.45
C VAL A 145 -6.82 14.69 22.38
N LEU A 146 -5.76 14.07 21.91
CA LEU A 146 -5.62 12.64 21.79
C LEU A 146 -4.30 12.22 22.45
N ASP A 147 -4.41 11.58 23.59
CA ASP A 147 -3.29 10.99 24.32
C ASP A 147 -3.43 9.46 24.29
N VAL A 148 -2.44 8.79 23.70
CA VAL A 148 -2.34 7.33 23.68
C VAL A 148 -1.00 6.95 24.29
N PRO A 149 -1.00 6.44 25.54
CA PRO A 149 0.23 6.15 26.28
C PRO A 149 1.17 5.23 25.53
N GLY A 150 2.46 5.60 25.44
CA GLY A 150 3.50 4.83 24.79
C GLY A 150 3.51 4.90 23.26
N SER A 151 2.62 5.69 22.65
CA SER A 151 2.62 5.89 21.20
C SER A 151 3.74 6.83 20.75
N SER A 152 4.08 6.72 19.47
CA SER A 152 5.05 7.58 18.79
C SER A 152 4.57 7.87 17.37
N PRO A 153 4.99 8.97 16.73
CA PRO A 153 4.71 9.21 15.33
C PRO A 153 5.20 8.09 14.41
N PHE A 154 4.54 7.92 13.27
CA PHE A 154 4.81 6.91 12.27
C PHE A 154 4.57 7.45 10.85
N PRO A 155 5.14 6.83 9.79
CA PRO A 155 4.92 7.26 8.41
C PRO A 155 3.46 7.12 7.98
N ILE A 156 2.96 8.15 7.26
CA ILE A 156 1.64 8.16 6.65
C ILE A 156 1.78 8.21 5.13
N LEU A 157 1.30 7.17 4.45
CA LEU A 157 1.33 7.05 3.00
C LEU A 157 -0.08 7.15 2.42
N VAL A 158 -0.21 7.79 1.27
CA VAL A 158 -1.49 8.01 0.61
C VAL A 158 -1.58 7.17 -0.65
N ALA A 159 -2.68 6.45 -0.84
CA ALA A 159 -2.97 5.81 -2.12
C ALA A 159 -3.25 6.89 -3.17
N ALA A 160 -2.30 7.13 -4.07
CA ALA A 160 -2.36 8.22 -5.02
C ALA A 160 -1.93 7.78 -6.43
N LEU A 161 -2.84 7.95 -7.40
CA LEU A 161 -2.58 7.72 -8.81
C LEU A 161 -2.82 8.98 -9.67
N GLY A 162 -3.73 9.86 -9.26
CA GLY A 162 -4.04 11.09 -9.97
C GLY A 162 -3.21 12.29 -9.50
N PRO A 163 -3.03 13.33 -10.35
CA PRO A 163 -2.16 14.46 -10.07
C PRO A 163 -2.47 15.19 -8.75
N LEU A 164 -3.75 15.44 -8.45
CA LEU A 164 -4.16 16.12 -7.22
C LEU A 164 -3.85 15.28 -5.97
N MET A 165 -4.08 13.97 -6.04
CA MET A 165 -3.81 13.08 -4.92
C MET A 165 -2.30 12.91 -4.69
N LEU A 166 -1.50 12.82 -5.77
CA LEU A 166 -0.03 12.80 -5.71
C LEU A 166 0.53 14.08 -5.10
N ARG A 167 -0.06 15.23 -5.46
CA ARG A 167 0.28 16.50 -4.84
C ARG A 167 0.02 16.51 -3.34
N ILE A 168 -1.16 16.04 -2.90
CA ILE A 168 -1.50 15.92 -1.47
C ILE A 168 -0.55 14.96 -0.75
N ALA A 169 -0.24 13.82 -1.38
CA ALA A 169 0.70 12.84 -0.83
C ALA A 169 2.11 13.42 -0.62
N GLY A 170 2.61 14.25 -1.55
CA GLY A 170 3.90 14.92 -1.42
C GLY A 170 3.88 16.08 -0.41
N GLU A 171 2.84 16.93 -0.44
CA GLU A 171 2.74 18.10 0.45
C GLU A 171 2.51 17.71 1.91
N LEU A 172 1.72 16.68 2.18
CA LEU A 172 1.23 16.36 3.53
C LEU A 172 1.56 14.95 4.00
N GLY A 173 1.81 13.99 3.11
CA GLY A 173 2.14 12.60 3.44
C GLY A 173 3.65 12.34 3.49
N ASP A 174 4.05 11.15 3.87
CA ASP A 174 5.44 10.69 3.85
C ASP A 174 5.73 9.83 2.61
N GLY A 175 4.75 9.69 1.71
CA GLY A 175 4.87 8.97 0.46
C GLY A 175 3.54 8.51 -0.11
N THR A 176 3.65 7.64 -1.11
CA THR A 176 2.49 7.04 -1.78
C THR A 176 2.56 5.51 -1.81
N ILE A 177 1.40 4.87 -1.84
CA ILE A 177 1.25 3.45 -2.16
C ILE A 177 0.49 3.35 -3.47
N THR A 178 1.09 2.68 -4.45
CA THR A 178 0.49 2.44 -5.76
C THR A 178 0.15 0.97 -5.96
N TRP A 179 -0.84 0.71 -6.79
CA TRP A 179 -1.23 -0.61 -7.27
C TRP A 179 -1.38 -0.59 -8.77
N MET A 180 -0.90 -1.61 -9.48
CA MET A 180 -0.97 -1.72 -10.96
C MET A 180 -0.27 -0.57 -11.71
N VAL A 181 0.87 -0.11 -11.22
CA VAL A 181 1.68 0.94 -11.85
C VAL A 181 2.98 0.33 -12.37
N GLY A 182 3.25 0.49 -13.66
CA GLY A 182 4.48 0.04 -14.30
C GLY A 182 5.58 1.10 -14.33
N GLN A 183 6.73 0.73 -14.91
CA GLN A 183 7.95 1.55 -14.95
C GLN A 183 7.73 2.91 -15.59
N LYS A 184 7.13 2.95 -16.79
CA LYS A 184 6.92 4.20 -17.54
C LYS A 184 6.02 5.17 -16.78
N THR A 185 5.00 4.65 -16.09
CA THR A 185 4.09 5.45 -15.28
C THR A 185 4.81 6.00 -14.04
N LEU A 186 5.70 5.23 -13.42
CA LEU A 186 6.54 5.74 -12.34
C LEU A 186 7.40 6.89 -12.80
N GLU A 187 8.18 6.72 -13.87
CA GLU A 187 9.11 7.70 -14.40
C GLU A 187 8.45 9.00 -14.89
N SER A 188 7.32 8.88 -15.61
CA SER A 188 6.71 10.02 -16.28
C SER A 188 5.58 10.70 -15.51
N HIS A 189 4.99 10.00 -14.55
CA HIS A 189 3.78 10.49 -13.90
C HIS A 189 3.85 10.52 -12.36
N ILE A 190 4.21 9.39 -11.69
CA ILE A 190 4.12 9.30 -10.23
C ILE A 190 5.29 10.06 -9.57
N VAL A 191 6.52 9.62 -9.84
CA VAL A 191 7.73 10.12 -9.15
C VAL A 191 7.96 11.60 -9.36
N PRO A 192 7.90 12.16 -10.58
CA PRO A 192 8.11 13.58 -10.76
C PRO A 192 7.12 14.45 -10.00
N ARG A 193 5.84 14.03 -9.96
CA ARG A 193 4.78 14.82 -9.32
C ARG A 193 4.84 14.81 -7.81
N ILE A 194 5.08 13.64 -7.23
CA ILE A 194 5.14 13.54 -5.76
C ILE A 194 6.40 14.22 -5.22
N ASN A 195 7.55 14.09 -5.92
CA ASN A 195 8.80 14.73 -5.52
C ASN A 195 8.71 16.26 -5.62
N ALA A 196 8.20 16.79 -6.74
CA ALA A 196 7.99 18.23 -6.89
C ALA A 196 7.06 18.81 -5.81
N ALA A 197 6.00 18.08 -5.44
CA ALA A 197 5.10 18.49 -4.38
C ALA A 197 5.76 18.49 -3.00
N ALA A 198 6.56 17.48 -2.69
CA ALA A 198 7.31 17.39 -1.44
C ALA A 198 8.37 18.50 -1.35
N GLU A 199 9.15 18.71 -2.41
CA GLU A 199 10.16 19.78 -2.50
C GLU A 199 9.52 21.16 -2.30
N SER A 200 8.42 21.43 -3.00
CA SER A 200 7.69 22.71 -2.88
C SER A 200 7.15 22.95 -1.47
N ALA A 201 6.89 21.89 -0.70
CA ALA A 201 6.44 21.95 0.69
C ALA A 201 7.60 21.89 1.71
N GLY A 202 8.85 21.88 1.26
CA GLY A 202 10.03 21.78 2.13
C GLY A 202 10.13 20.44 2.87
N ARG A 203 9.59 19.34 2.29
CA ARG A 203 9.55 18.03 2.91
C ARG A 203 10.63 17.11 2.36
N PRO A 204 11.04 16.09 3.14
CA PRO A 204 11.95 15.06 2.66
C PRO A 204 11.41 14.33 1.42
N GLN A 205 12.32 13.69 0.69
CA GLN A 205 11.94 12.83 -0.44
C GLN A 205 10.93 11.76 0.00
N PRO A 206 9.76 11.68 -0.66
CA PRO A 206 8.70 10.77 -0.26
C PRO A 206 9.02 9.32 -0.62
N ARG A 207 8.49 8.39 0.16
CA ARG A 207 8.49 6.96 -0.19
C ARG A 207 7.55 6.72 -1.37
N VAL A 208 7.98 5.88 -2.31
CA VAL A 208 7.18 5.40 -3.43
C VAL A 208 7.06 3.89 -3.32
N CYS A 209 6.00 3.45 -2.65
CA CYS A 209 5.69 2.04 -2.44
C CYS A 209 4.90 1.51 -3.63
N VAL A 210 5.46 0.52 -4.33
CA VAL A 210 4.83 -0.07 -5.53
C VAL A 210 4.40 -1.49 -5.22
N ALA A 211 3.10 -1.74 -5.27
CA ALA A 211 2.52 -3.07 -5.14
C ALA A 211 2.16 -3.62 -6.52
N LEU A 212 2.65 -4.81 -6.83
CA LEU A 212 2.35 -5.52 -8.08
C LEU A 212 2.18 -7.02 -7.85
N PRO A 213 1.36 -7.70 -8.68
CA PRO A 213 1.38 -9.15 -8.79
C PRO A 213 2.76 -9.63 -9.23
N ILE A 214 3.26 -10.68 -8.58
CA ILE A 214 4.57 -11.27 -8.90
C ILE A 214 4.52 -12.78 -8.88
N ALA A 215 5.21 -13.41 -9.83
CA ALA A 215 5.49 -14.84 -9.81
C ALA A 215 6.81 -15.15 -10.51
N VAL A 216 7.65 -15.94 -9.83
CA VAL A 216 8.79 -16.60 -10.49
C VAL A 216 8.31 -17.90 -11.09
N THR A 217 8.33 -17.99 -12.42
CA THR A 217 7.79 -19.13 -13.17
C THR A 217 8.45 -19.26 -14.54
N ASP A 218 8.50 -20.48 -15.05
CA ASP A 218 8.89 -20.76 -16.43
C ASP A 218 7.67 -20.79 -17.36
N ASP A 219 6.45 -20.91 -16.81
CA ASP A 219 5.19 -20.80 -17.57
C ASP A 219 4.62 -19.38 -17.50
N LEU A 220 5.18 -18.50 -18.34
CA LEU A 220 4.75 -17.11 -18.44
C LEU A 220 3.30 -16.99 -18.95
N ALA A 221 2.84 -17.93 -19.79
CA ALA A 221 1.49 -17.89 -20.36
C ALA A 221 0.44 -18.11 -19.27
N ALA A 222 0.59 -19.15 -18.47
CA ALA A 222 -0.30 -19.42 -17.33
C ALA A 222 -0.28 -18.29 -16.30
N ALA A 223 0.89 -17.71 -16.03
CA ALA A 223 1.02 -16.58 -15.11
C ALA A 223 0.26 -15.34 -15.60
N ARG A 224 0.40 -14.97 -16.87
CA ARG A 224 -0.34 -13.86 -17.47
C ARG A 224 -1.84 -14.08 -17.46
N GLU A 225 -2.29 -15.29 -17.80
CA GLU A 225 -3.70 -15.66 -17.76
C GLU A 225 -4.26 -15.54 -16.34
N TYR A 226 -3.53 -16.06 -15.34
CA TYR A 226 -3.93 -15.94 -13.93
C TYR A 226 -4.12 -14.48 -13.51
N VAL A 227 -3.12 -13.62 -13.78
CA VAL A 227 -3.19 -12.20 -13.41
C VAL A 227 -4.31 -11.48 -14.15
N ALA A 228 -4.45 -11.72 -15.48
CA ALA A 228 -5.51 -11.12 -16.27
C ALA A 228 -6.92 -11.48 -15.75
N ARG A 229 -7.11 -12.71 -15.31
CA ARG A 229 -8.39 -13.19 -14.77
C ARG A 229 -8.64 -12.64 -13.36
N VAL A 230 -7.68 -12.78 -12.45
CA VAL A 230 -7.86 -12.43 -11.03
C VAL A 230 -8.00 -10.93 -10.84
N TYR A 231 -7.22 -10.14 -11.58
CA TYR A 231 -7.17 -8.68 -11.42
C TYR A 231 -7.91 -7.92 -12.54
N LYS A 232 -8.75 -8.60 -13.34
CA LYS A 232 -9.52 -8.03 -14.45
C LYS A 232 -10.20 -6.71 -14.09
N ARG A 233 -10.86 -6.66 -12.92
CA ARG A 233 -11.59 -5.47 -12.44
C ARG A 233 -10.73 -4.21 -12.38
N TYR A 234 -9.43 -4.32 -12.08
CA TYR A 234 -8.54 -3.17 -12.03
C TYR A 234 -8.27 -2.57 -13.43
N GLY A 235 -8.40 -3.36 -14.50
CA GLY A 235 -8.36 -2.84 -15.86
C GLY A 235 -9.57 -1.98 -16.25
N GLU A 236 -10.69 -2.09 -15.51
CA GLU A 236 -11.97 -1.43 -15.77
C GLU A 236 -12.20 -0.18 -14.90
N LEU A 237 -11.57 -0.12 -13.72
CA LEU A 237 -11.69 1.03 -12.81
C LEU A 237 -10.96 2.25 -13.36
N THR A 238 -11.64 3.38 -13.48
CA THR A 238 -11.16 4.61 -14.14
C THR A 238 -9.77 5.06 -13.68
N ASN A 239 -9.49 4.99 -12.38
CA ASN A 239 -8.20 5.43 -11.83
C ASN A 239 -7.05 4.53 -12.29
N TYR A 240 -7.28 3.21 -12.34
CA TYR A 240 -6.29 2.25 -12.82
C TYR A 240 -6.19 2.24 -14.33
N ARG A 241 -7.31 2.37 -15.08
CA ARG A 241 -7.28 2.48 -16.53
C ARG A 241 -6.38 3.64 -16.97
N ARG A 242 -6.48 4.79 -16.30
CA ARG A 242 -5.64 5.96 -16.59
C ARG A 242 -4.13 5.65 -16.48
N VAL A 243 -3.69 4.97 -15.43
CA VAL A 243 -2.26 4.66 -15.26
C VAL A 243 -1.80 3.55 -16.20
N LEU A 244 -2.66 2.59 -16.54
CA LEU A 244 -2.39 1.59 -17.57
C LEU A 244 -2.33 2.22 -18.97
N ASP A 245 -3.12 3.28 -19.25
CA ASP A 245 -3.05 4.04 -20.49
C ASP A 245 -1.75 4.86 -20.59
N ILE A 246 -1.27 5.45 -19.49
CA ILE A 246 0.04 6.12 -19.42
C ILE A 246 1.16 5.11 -19.67
N GLU A 247 1.06 3.93 -19.08
CA GLU A 247 2.00 2.82 -19.32
C GLU A 247 1.98 2.37 -20.80
N GLY A 248 0.83 2.49 -21.45
CA GLY A 248 0.62 2.07 -22.85
C GLY A 248 0.29 0.59 -22.97
N VAL A 249 -0.39 0.01 -21.96
CA VAL A 249 -0.68 -1.43 -21.88
C VAL A 249 -2.18 -1.73 -21.82
N ALA A 250 -2.53 -2.97 -22.18
CA ALA A 250 -3.92 -3.42 -22.26
C ALA A 250 -4.54 -3.66 -20.87
N GLY A 251 -3.78 -4.20 -19.92
CA GLY A 251 -4.34 -4.56 -18.63
C GLY A 251 -3.33 -4.91 -17.54
N PRO A 252 -3.84 -5.36 -16.38
CA PRO A 252 -3.02 -5.67 -15.19
C PRO A 252 -1.89 -6.69 -15.42
N ALA A 253 -2.10 -7.67 -16.32
CA ALA A 253 -1.09 -8.69 -16.62
C ALA A 253 0.17 -8.12 -17.28
N ASP A 254 0.07 -6.94 -17.88
CA ASP A 254 1.18 -6.32 -18.61
C ASP A 254 2.14 -5.55 -17.67
N VAL A 255 1.67 -5.17 -16.49
CA VAL A 255 2.49 -4.50 -15.46
C VAL A 255 2.95 -5.46 -14.35
N ALA A 256 2.46 -6.70 -14.36
CA ALA A 256 2.85 -7.70 -13.37
C ALA A 256 4.31 -8.14 -13.55
N VAL A 257 4.97 -8.46 -12.45
CA VAL A 257 6.39 -8.89 -12.42
C VAL A 257 6.44 -10.42 -12.57
N LEU A 258 6.48 -10.90 -13.82
CA LEU A 258 6.35 -12.31 -14.17
C LEU A 258 7.55 -12.79 -15.00
N GLY A 259 7.99 -14.01 -14.78
CA GLY A 259 9.06 -14.68 -15.53
C GLY A 259 9.95 -15.52 -14.65
N ASN A 260 11.08 -15.99 -15.21
CA ASN A 260 12.10 -16.67 -14.41
C ASN A 260 12.84 -15.67 -13.51
N GLU A 261 13.72 -16.17 -12.65
CA GLU A 261 14.44 -15.38 -11.63
C GLU A 261 15.16 -14.17 -12.24
N GLU A 262 15.85 -14.36 -13.39
CA GLU A 262 16.59 -13.30 -14.06
C GLU A 262 15.67 -12.21 -14.64
N GLN A 263 14.57 -12.60 -15.24
CA GLN A 263 13.56 -11.68 -15.79
C GLN A 263 12.90 -10.86 -14.68
N VAL A 264 12.54 -11.51 -13.57
CA VAL A 264 11.94 -10.85 -12.40
C VAL A 264 12.96 -9.88 -11.77
N GLU A 265 14.23 -10.28 -11.58
CA GLU A 265 15.28 -9.42 -11.03
C GLU A 265 15.48 -8.16 -11.90
N ARG A 266 15.58 -8.32 -13.22
CA ARG A 266 15.67 -7.17 -14.16
C ARG A 266 14.48 -6.24 -14.06
N HIS A 267 13.26 -6.78 -13.99
CA HIS A 267 12.05 -5.95 -13.87
C HIS A 267 12.03 -5.17 -12.56
N LEU A 268 12.39 -5.80 -11.43
CA LEU A 268 12.49 -5.12 -10.14
C LEU A 268 13.55 -4.01 -10.14
N HIS A 269 14.69 -4.23 -10.79
CA HIS A 269 15.72 -3.20 -10.97
C HIS A 269 15.21 -2.03 -11.79
N ALA A 270 14.53 -2.27 -12.91
CA ALA A 270 13.96 -1.21 -13.73
C ALA A 270 12.91 -0.36 -12.96
N LEU A 271 12.07 -0.99 -12.13
CA LEU A 271 11.15 -0.26 -11.25
C LEU A 271 11.90 0.58 -10.20
N ALA A 272 13.00 0.06 -9.66
CA ALA A 272 13.82 0.81 -8.70
C ALA A 272 14.51 2.02 -9.34
N GLU A 273 15.06 1.87 -10.55
CA GLU A 273 15.65 2.96 -11.36
C GLU A 273 14.59 4.02 -11.71
N ALA A 274 13.33 3.60 -11.92
CA ALA A 274 12.18 4.49 -12.12
C ALA A 274 11.74 5.25 -10.86
N GLY A 275 12.41 5.03 -9.71
CA GLY A 275 12.19 5.75 -8.46
C GLY A 275 11.31 5.02 -7.42
N MET A 276 11.04 3.72 -7.61
CA MET A 276 10.43 2.91 -6.56
C MET A 276 11.39 2.76 -5.37
N THR A 277 10.91 3.07 -4.17
CA THR A 277 11.69 2.90 -2.92
C THR A 277 11.41 1.56 -2.24
N ASP A 278 10.15 1.12 -2.29
CA ASP A 278 9.66 -0.08 -1.62
C ASP A 278 8.83 -0.93 -2.60
N PHE A 279 9.18 -2.20 -2.75
CA PHE A 279 8.41 -3.16 -3.52
C PHE A 279 7.52 -4.01 -2.61
N LEU A 280 6.21 -4.01 -2.86
CA LEU A 280 5.21 -4.77 -2.12
C LEU A 280 4.77 -5.96 -2.99
N ALA A 281 5.36 -7.12 -2.77
CA ALA A 281 5.15 -8.31 -3.57
C ALA A 281 3.79 -8.95 -3.28
N ALA A 282 2.86 -8.91 -4.24
CA ALA A 282 1.63 -9.70 -4.22
C ALA A 282 1.88 -11.04 -4.93
N ILE A 283 2.36 -12.04 -4.19
CA ILE A 283 2.76 -13.32 -4.77
C ILE A 283 1.54 -14.05 -5.33
N CYS A 284 1.61 -14.44 -6.60
CA CYS A 284 0.57 -15.18 -7.31
C CYS A 284 0.85 -16.69 -7.28
N PRO A 285 -0.14 -17.50 -6.89
CA PRO A 285 -0.05 -18.96 -6.99
C PRO A 285 -0.33 -19.41 -8.46
N ILE A 286 0.71 -19.87 -9.15
CA ILE A 286 0.66 -20.18 -10.59
C ILE A 286 0.82 -21.69 -10.81
N GLY A 287 0.17 -22.23 -11.87
CA GLY A 287 0.32 -23.60 -12.34
C GLY A 287 -0.42 -24.64 -11.52
N ASP A 288 -0.08 -25.91 -11.74
CA ASP A 288 -0.75 -27.07 -11.14
C ASP A 288 -0.37 -27.29 -9.67
N ASP A 289 0.78 -26.76 -9.23
CA ASP A 289 1.21 -26.72 -7.83
C ASP A 289 1.37 -25.27 -7.34
N PRO A 290 0.26 -24.64 -6.90
CA PRO A 290 0.28 -23.28 -6.41
C PRO A 290 1.20 -23.06 -5.20
N ALA A 291 1.35 -24.07 -4.35
CA ALA A 291 2.19 -23.98 -3.15
C ALA A 291 3.68 -23.93 -3.52
N ALA A 292 4.13 -24.80 -4.43
CA ALA A 292 5.50 -24.78 -4.95
C ALA A 292 5.82 -23.46 -5.67
N SER A 293 4.89 -22.93 -6.47
CA SER A 293 5.02 -21.63 -7.14
C SER A 293 5.21 -20.48 -6.15
N VAL A 294 4.38 -20.42 -5.10
CA VAL A 294 4.53 -19.42 -4.03
C VAL A 294 5.86 -19.57 -3.31
N ALA A 295 6.26 -20.80 -2.96
CA ALA A 295 7.51 -21.09 -2.28
C ALA A 295 8.74 -20.67 -3.13
N ARG A 296 8.75 -20.91 -4.46
CA ARG A 296 9.80 -20.48 -5.38
C ARG A 296 9.93 -18.96 -5.42
N THR A 297 8.81 -18.26 -5.57
CA THR A 297 8.78 -16.79 -5.60
C THR A 297 9.25 -16.21 -4.26
N TRP A 298 8.79 -16.75 -3.14
CA TRP A 298 9.23 -16.36 -1.80
C TRP A 298 10.74 -16.54 -1.60
N ALA A 299 11.27 -17.72 -1.95
CA ALA A 299 12.68 -18.04 -1.82
C ALA A 299 13.55 -17.10 -2.67
N PHE A 300 13.11 -16.77 -3.88
CA PHE A 300 13.79 -15.81 -4.75
C PHE A 300 13.82 -14.42 -4.13
N LEU A 301 12.68 -13.88 -3.69
CA LEU A 301 12.62 -12.56 -3.05
C LEU A 301 13.50 -12.48 -1.80
N LYS A 302 13.50 -13.54 -0.97
CA LYS A 302 14.40 -13.66 0.17
C LYS A 302 15.88 -13.63 -0.23
N SER A 303 16.25 -14.25 -1.37
CA SER A 303 17.62 -14.25 -1.84
C SER A 303 18.12 -12.85 -2.24
N LEU A 304 17.26 -12.00 -2.77
CA LEU A 304 17.58 -10.61 -3.12
C LEU A 304 17.93 -9.77 -1.88
N LYS A 305 17.36 -10.09 -0.71
CA LYS A 305 17.66 -9.41 0.56
C LYS A 305 19.07 -9.68 1.09
N ARG A 306 19.70 -10.77 0.68
CA ARG A 306 21.06 -11.15 1.11
C ARG A 306 22.14 -10.52 0.24
N LYS A 307 21.78 -9.96 -0.92
CA LYS A 307 22.71 -9.31 -1.85
C LYS A 307 22.85 -7.79 -1.58
N THR A 308 21.95 -7.21 -0.80
CA THR A 308 21.93 -5.79 -0.37
C THR A 308 22.42 -5.67 1.06
#